data_c3b9ec123516791ef349c98fb40d8077
#
_entry.id   c3b9ec123516791ef349c98fb40d8077
#
_cell.length_a   1.000
_cell.length_b   1.000
_cell.length_c   1.000
_cell.angle_alpha   90.00
_cell.angle_beta   90.00
_cell.angle_gamma   90.00
#
_symmetry.space_group_name_H-M   'P 1'
#
loop_
_entity.id
_entity.type
_entity.pdbx_description
1 polymer ?
#
loop_
_entity_poly.entity_id
_entity_poly.type
_entity_poly.pdbx_seq_one_letter_code
_entity_poly.pdbx_strand_id
1 'polypeptide(L)'
;MEIKVLKNKQNLKLKQARLAIIDIGSNSIRMLIYDDFSSSRVPFFNEKAVCELGKNLDKSKKLHKSGVEYAYRVLKRFYEILNVSKISNIKIIATAVLREATDARPFIENIEKLFKKRIEILSGDEEAIYSAEGVKIGFDNVDGLVADLGGGSLELARVENGNITNKTSLPLGVLRLLNNPIVKKRNLSKYIKNLLKDEKWLSKKKFENLYLVGGTWRALFKLHLFQNDHPVHIIHQYSVNYDTISKFVDKISSFNKSKLKTVEYISKSRTQYLPYSSIILGEIMNLTNPKNIICSISGLREGSLAKDHFKNIADYQVFEKSLEFIAKKRGDLGLTFKKYFDFIKPVFDGNEYFDEKLLNLACVLSHMDWGLGAFQKAELVFQETLNTPLLRLSHKERIQIALSCYWRYCSIKYNPKIEYLTFLNNNEIFSSKQVGSALRFAHSLTSISTIFLEEFKLYRRGNSVFLKIPSQHQEIISKQVTKKFKALARELFLEPRVIYSNNLA
;
A
#
# COMPACT_ATOMS: atom_id res chain seq x y z
N MET A 1 32.48 16.96 -19.79
CA MET A 1 31.91 16.04 -20.79
C MET A 1 31.49 14.71 -20.18
N GLU A 2 32.28 14.11 -19.30
CA GLU A 2 31.95 12.83 -18.61
C GLU A 2 30.70 12.86 -17.73
N ILE A 3 30.45 13.94 -16.99
CA ILE A 3 29.25 14.08 -16.14
C ILE A 3 27.95 14.08 -16.97
N LYS A 4 27.99 14.64 -18.20
CA LYS A 4 26.85 14.60 -19.14
C LYS A 4 26.60 13.19 -19.71
N VAL A 5 27.67 12.42 -19.93
CA VAL A 5 27.59 11.04 -20.44
C VAL A 5 27.09 10.10 -19.35
N LEU A 6 27.54 10.27 -18.10
CA LEU A 6 27.07 9.49 -16.94
C LEU A 6 25.59 9.79 -16.62
N LYS A 7 25.18 11.07 -16.63
CA LYS A 7 23.75 11.44 -16.49
C LYS A 7 22.88 10.89 -17.61
N ASN A 8 23.38 10.87 -18.86
CA ASN A 8 22.65 10.28 -19.97
C ASN A 8 22.56 8.74 -19.88
N LYS A 9 23.61 8.04 -19.46
CA LYS A 9 23.56 6.58 -19.24
C LYS A 9 22.68 6.18 -18.08
N GLN A 10 22.68 6.94 -16.96
CA GLN A 10 21.75 6.73 -15.85
C GLN A 10 20.30 7.05 -16.23
N ASN A 11 20.06 8.14 -16.97
CA ASN A 11 18.73 8.46 -17.48
C ASN A 11 18.22 7.45 -18.52
N LEU A 12 19.09 6.84 -19.31
CA LEU A 12 18.74 5.76 -20.23
C LEU A 12 18.42 4.45 -19.51
N LYS A 13 19.20 4.08 -18.46
CA LYS A 13 18.89 2.91 -17.61
C LYS A 13 17.59 3.09 -16.83
N LEU A 14 17.32 4.29 -16.29
CA LEU A 14 16.06 4.62 -15.61
C LEU A 14 14.86 4.59 -16.58
N LYS A 15 15.05 5.01 -17.83
CA LYS A 15 13.99 4.95 -18.85
C LYS A 15 13.68 3.52 -19.33
N GLN A 16 14.65 2.61 -19.29
CA GLN A 16 14.44 1.19 -19.60
C GLN A 16 13.73 0.41 -18.47
N ALA A 17 13.75 0.94 -17.24
CA ALA A 17 13.12 0.31 -16.08
C ALA A 17 11.62 0.65 -15.94
N ARG A 18 11.13 1.71 -16.65
CA ARG A 18 9.71 2.10 -16.54
C ARG A 18 8.81 1.06 -17.16
N LEU A 19 7.77 0.71 -16.41
CA LEU A 19 6.78 -0.29 -16.79
C LEU A 19 5.39 0.32 -16.73
N ALA A 20 4.62 0.18 -17.82
CA ALA A 20 3.22 0.55 -17.85
C ALA A 20 2.33 -0.70 -17.87
N ILE A 21 1.24 -0.67 -17.12
CA ILE A 21 0.17 -1.65 -17.25
C ILE A 21 -1.16 -0.95 -17.57
N ILE A 22 -1.83 -1.45 -18.59
CA ILE A 22 -3.18 -1.01 -18.98
C ILE A 22 -4.14 -2.15 -18.68
N ASP A 23 -5.15 -1.85 -17.86
CA ASP A 23 -6.19 -2.80 -17.43
C ASP A 23 -7.52 -2.39 -18.10
N ILE A 24 -8.06 -3.25 -18.94
CA ILE A 24 -9.31 -3.06 -19.68
C ILE A 24 -10.41 -3.88 -19.01
N GLY A 25 -11.15 -3.23 -18.11
CA GLY A 25 -12.25 -3.84 -17.37
C GLY A 25 -13.64 -3.47 -17.88
N SER A 26 -14.65 -4.16 -17.36
CA SER A 26 -16.06 -3.94 -17.75
C SER A 26 -16.56 -2.51 -17.51
N ASN A 27 -16.13 -1.88 -16.42
CA ASN A 27 -16.54 -0.53 -16.05
C ASN A 27 -15.56 0.55 -16.49
N SER A 28 -14.27 0.27 -16.50
CA SER A 28 -13.24 1.29 -16.67
C SER A 28 -11.97 0.73 -17.27
N ILE A 29 -11.26 1.60 -17.98
CA ILE A 29 -9.88 1.37 -18.42
C ILE A 29 -8.95 2.17 -17.51
N ARG A 30 -7.83 1.57 -17.14
CA ARG A 30 -6.87 2.20 -16.24
C ARG A 30 -5.45 1.97 -16.69
N MET A 31 -4.63 3.00 -16.64
CA MET A 31 -3.18 2.91 -16.86
C MET A 31 -2.44 3.26 -15.58
N LEU A 32 -1.49 2.41 -15.20
CA LEU A 32 -0.50 2.67 -14.16
C LEU A 32 0.88 2.67 -14.78
N ILE A 33 1.76 3.56 -14.31
CA ILE A 33 3.16 3.56 -14.70
C ILE A 33 4.03 3.53 -13.46
N TYR A 34 5.00 2.62 -13.44
CA TYR A 34 5.99 2.44 -12.39
C TYR A 34 7.36 2.89 -12.89
N ASP A 35 8.14 3.58 -12.05
CA ASP A 35 9.52 3.95 -12.38
C ASP A 35 10.41 2.71 -12.45
N ASP A 36 10.28 1.83 -11.46
CA ASP A 36 10.91 0.52 -11.40
C ASP A 36 10.06 -0.36 -10.46
N PHE A 37 9.34 -1.32 -11.01
CA PHE A 37 8.45 -2.18 -10.24
C PHE A 37 9.21 -3.11 -9.28
N SER A 38 10.49 -3.38 -9.52
CA SER A 38 11.34 -4.16 -8.62
C SER A 38 11.71 -3.41 -7.34
N SER A 39 11.81 -2.08 -7.42
CA SER A 39 12.20 -1.21 -6.31
C SER A 39 11.02 -0.50 -5.67
N SER A 40 10.00 -0.14 -6.46
CA SER A 40 8.81 0.54 -5.95
C SER A 40 7.56 -0.02 -6.59
N ARG A 41 6.73 -0.62 -5.77
CA ARG A 41 5.43 -1.17 -6.18
C ARG A 41 4.31 -0.12 -6.13
N VAL A 42 4.69 1.16 -5.98
CA VAL A 42 3.77 2.30 -6.02
C VAL A 42 3.90 2.99 -7.37
N PRO A 43 2.82 3.10 -8.15
CA PRO A 43 2.86 3.78 -9.42
C PRO A 43 3.05 5.28 -9.23
N PHE A 44 3.91 5.90 -10.04
CA PHE A 44 4.04 7.36 -10.07
C PHE A 44 3.00 8.03 -10.98
N PHE A 45 2.38 7.26 -11.87
CA PHE A 45 1.26 7.71 -12.71
C PHE A 45 0.09 6.74 -12.61
N ASN A 46 -1.13 7.29 -12.53
CA ASN A 46 -2.34 6.52 -12.35
C ASN A 46 -3.53 7.27 -12.92
N GLU A 47 -3.97 6.87 -14.11
CA GLU A 47 -5.15 7.45 -14.75
C GLU A 47 -6.21 6.38 -14.97
N LYS A 48 -7.46 6.71 -14.62
CA LYS A 48 -8.64 5.85 -14.77
C LYS A 48 -9.72 6.58 -15.54
N ALA A 49 -10.27 5.92 -16.56
CA ALA A 49 -11.43 6.39 -17.32
C ALA A 49 -12.58 5.39 -17.18
N VAL A 50 -13.77 5.89 -16.89
CA VAL A 50 -15.00 5.09 -16.80
C VAL A 50 -15.63 5.00 -18.19
N CYS A 51 -15.41 3.88 -18.87
CA CYS A 51 -15.84 3.65 -20.26
C CYS A 51 -17.15 2.84 -20.35
N GLU A 52 -17.52 2.13 -19.30
CA GLU A 52 -18.72 1.27 -19.24
C GLU A 52 -18.83 0.27 -20.42
N LEU A 53 -17.68 -0.31 -20.86
CA LEU A 53 -17.64 -1.27 -21.98
C LEU A 53 -18.60 -2.45 -21.77
N GLY A 54 -18.75 -2.92 -20.53
CA GLY A 54 -19.62 -4.05 -20.17
C GLY A 54 -21.06 -3.67 -19.83
N LYS A 55 -21.50 -2.45 -20.12
CA LYS A 55 -22.88 -2.03 -19.89
C LYS A 55 -23.85 -2.86 -20.74
N ASN A 56 -24.82 -3.51 -20.11
CA ASN A 56 -25.78 -4.43 -20.73
C ASN A 56 -25.17 -5.66 -21.42
N LEU A 57 -23.90 -6.02 -21.16
CA LEU A 57 -23.21 -7.14 -21.80
C LEU A 57 -23.97 -8.48 -21.60
N ASP A 58 -24.55 -8.69 -20.42
CA ASP A 58 -25.31 -9.92 -20.12
C ASP A 58 -26.49 -10.14 -21.09
N LYS A 59 -27.14 -9.05 -21.52
CA LYS A 59 -28.29 -9.08 -22.43
C LYS A 59 -27.88 -9.10 -23.90
N SER A 60 -27.00 -8.16 -24.27
CA SER A 60 -26.64 -7.93 -25.65
C SER A 60 -25.57 -8.90 -26.19
N LYS A 61 -24.77 -9.47 -25.27
CA LYS A 61 -23.53 -10.20 -25.59
C LYS A 61 -22.53 -9.37 -26.41
N LYS A 62 -22.71 -8.04 -26.47
CA LYS A 62 -21.92 -7.09 -27.25
C LYS A 62 -21.36 -5.97 -26.37
N LEU A 63 -20.24 -5.41 -26.79
CA LEU A 63 -19.66 -4.23 -26.16
C LEU A 63 -20.63 -3.03 -26.30
N HIS A 64 -20.65 -2.19 -25.27
CA HIS A 64 -21.48 -0.98 -25.27
C HIS A 64 -20.91 0.04 -26.26
N LYS A 65 -21.66 0.40 -27.31
CA LYS A 65 -21.19 1.20 -28.46
C LYS A 65 -20.52 2.53 -28.05
N SER A 66 -21.19 3.36 -27.26
CA SER A 66 -20.60 4.63 -26.80
C SER A 66 -19.41 4.41 -25.84
N GLY A 67 -19.40 3.29 -25.12
CA GLY A 67 -18.25 2.84 -24.32
C GLY A 67 -17.04 2.55 -25.17
N VAL A 68 -17.20 1.84 -26.29
CA VAL A 68 -16.14 1.54 -27.25
C VAL A 68 -15.56 2.81 -27.86
N GLU A 69 -16.40 3.75 -28.31
CA GLU A 69 -15.96 5.03 -28.87
C GLU A 69 -15.13 5.85 -27.86
N TYR A 70 -15.58 5.87 -26.61
CA TYR A 70 -14.83 6.56 -25.55
C TYR A 70 -13.54 5.81 -25.18
N ALA A 71 -13.58 4.49 -25.11
CA ALA A 71 -12.40 3.65 -24.85
C ALA A 71 -11.28 3.88 -25.88
N TYR A 72 -11.61 4.00 -27.17
CA TYR A 72 -10.63 4.34 -28.20
C TYR A 72 -9.96 5.69 -27.96
N ARG A 73 -10.71 6.71 -27.55
CA ARG A 73 -10.13 8.03 -27.23
C ARG A 73 -9.19 7.94 -26.02
N VAL A 74 -9.60 7.21 -24.98
CA VAL A 74 -8.78 7.00 -23.78
C VAL A 74 -7.50 6.24 -24.12
N LEU A 75 -7.59 5.15 -24.86
CA LEU A 75 -6.43 4.33 -25.24
C LEU A 75 -5.47 5.06 -26.18
N LYS A 76 -5.97 5.88 -27.10
CA LYS A 76 -5.12 6.79 -27.91
C LYS A 76 -4.38 7.79 -27.02
N ARG A 77 -5.07 8.39 -26.02
CA ARG A 77 -4.43 9.27 -25.05
C ARG A 77 -3.33 8.53 -24.25
N PHE A 78 -3.59 7.31 -23.82
CA PHE A 78 -2.59 6.50 -23.12
C PHE A 78 -1.38 6.18 -23.99
N TYR A 79 -1.63 5.84 -25.23
CA TYR A 79 -0.55 5.63 -26.22
C TYR A 79 0.33 6.87 -26.37
N GLU A 80 -0.27 8.07 -26.54
CA GLU A 80 0.48 9.32 -26.66
C GLU A 80 1.33 9.61 -25.41
N ILE A 81 0.76 9.42 -24.21
CA ILE A 81 1.50 9.60 -22.94
C ILE A 81 2.72 8.67 -22.91
N LEU A 82 2.55 7.39 -23.25
CA LEU A 82 3.63 6.41 -23.24
C LEU A 82 4.69 6.72 -24.31
N ASN A 83 4.26 7.15 -25.50
CA ASN A 83 5.14 7.51 -26.59
C ASN A 83 6.01 8.73 -26.27
N VAL A 84 5.41 9.83 -25.81
CA VAL A 84 6.12 11.05 -25.38
C VAL A 84 7.06 10.75 -24.21
N SER A 85 6.64 9.90 -23.28
CA SER A 85 7.45 9.48 -22.14
C SER A 85 8.52 8.43 -22.48
N LYS A 86 8.56 7.94 -23.73
CA LYS A 86 9.47 6.91 -24.24
C LYS A 86 9.41 5.62 -23.40
N ILE A 87 8.21 5.19 -23.02
CA ILE A 87 7.96 3.96 -22.27
C ILE A 87 7.53 2.87 -23.26
N SER A 88 8.38 1.87 -23.45
CA SER A 88 8.17 0.76 -24.39
C SER A 88 7.79 -0.56 -23.71
N ASN A 89 8.09 -0.68 -22.41
CA ASN A 89 7.68 -1.84 -21.62
C ASN A 89 6.22 -1.66 -21.18
N ILE A 90 5.31 -2.22 -21.97
CA ILE A 90 3.86 -2.05 -21.78
C ILE A 90 3.22 -3.43 -21.69
N LYS A 91 2.47 -3.68 -20.65
CA LYS A 91 1.58 -4.83 -20.49
C LYS A 91 0.13 -4.38 -20.63
N ILE A 92 -0.67 -5.07 -21.43
CA ILE A 92 -2.09 -4.79 -21.59
C ILE A 92 -2.86 -6.04 -21.18
N ILE A 93 -3.70 -5.93 -20.18
CA ILE A 93 -4.56 -7.01 -19.70
C ILE A 93 -6.02 -6.63 -19.91
N ALA A 94 -6.85 -7.62 -20.15
CA ALA A 94 -8.29 -7.47 -20.23
C ALA A 94 -8.99 -8.59 -19.48
N THR A 95 -10.17 -8.28 -18.94
CA THR A 95 -10.94 -9.16 -18.08
C THR A 95 -12.24 -9.61 -18.76
N ALA A 96 -13.22 -10.07 -18.00
CA ALA A 96 -14.50 -10.60 -18.45
C ALA A 96 -15.13 -9.86 -19.65
N VAL A 97 -14.97 -8.53 -19.74
CA VAL A 97 -15.63 -7.72 -20.79
C VAL A 97 -15.20 -8.12 -22.21
N LEU A 98 -13.90 -8.35 -22.44
CA LEU A 98 -13.40 -8.74 -23.77
C LEU A 98 -13.48 -10.27 -23.96
N ARG A 99 -13.51 -11.04 -22.89
CA ARG A 99 -13.69 -12.48 -22.93
C ARG A 99 -15.11 -12.89 -23.32
N GLU A 100 -16.14 -12.15 -22.85
CA GLU A 100 -17.54 -12.53 -23.00
C GLU A 100 -18.24 -11.85 -24.19
N ALA A 101 -17.71 -10.74 -24.71
CA ALA A 101 -18.33 -10.02 -25.80
C ALA A 101 -18.07 -10.70 -27.16
N THR A 102 -19.15 -10.99 -27.91
CA THR A 102 -19.08 -11.65 -29.21
C THR A 102 -18.49 -10.76 -30.31
N ASP A 103 -18.50 -9.45 -30.12
CA ASP A 103 -17.98 -8.44 -31.03
C ASP A 103 -16.68 -7.79 -30.54
N ALA A 104 -15.95 -8.42 -29.61
CA ALA A 104 -14.73 -7.88 -29.05
C ALA A 104 -13.55 -7.88 -30.05
N ARG A 105 -13.54 -8.81 -31.02
CA ARG A 105 -12.38 -9.02 -31.91
C ARG A 105 -11.91 -7.76 -32.66
N PRO A 106 -12.76 -6.98 -33.34
CA PRO A 106 -12.31 -5.75 -34.01
C PRO A 106 -11.74 -4.72 -33.02
N PHE A 107 -12.28 -4.64 -31.80
CA PHE A 107 -11.75 -3.76 -30.77
C PHE A 107 -10.34 -4.20 -30.37
N ILE A 108 -10.12 -5.49 -30.11
CA ILE A 108 -8.82 -6.07 -29.74
C ILE A 108 -7.81 -5.79 -30.83
N GLU A 109 -8.08 -6.15 -32.08
CA GLU A 109 -7.17 -5.98 -33.24
C GLU A 109 -6.74 -4.52 -33.41
N ASN A 110 -7.65 -3.56 -33.28
CA ASN A 110 -7.34 -2.14 -33.38
C ASN A 110 -6.41 -1.65 -32.25
N ILE A 111 -6.60 -2.13 -31.01
CA ILE A 111 -5.76 -1.75 -29.89
C ILE A 111 -4.39 -2.39 -29.97
N GLU A 112 -4.31 -3.67 -30.35
CA GLU A 112 -3.04 -4.37 -30.57
C GLU A 112 -2.21 -3.69 -31.68
N LYS A 113 -2.86 -3.25 -32.75
CA LYS A 113 -2.23 -2.46 -33.83
C LYS A 113 -1.71 -1.11 -33.33
N LEU A 114 -2.49 -0.40 -32.48
CA LEU A 114 -2.11 0.90 -31.93
C LEU A 114 -0.86 0.79 -31.05
N PHE A 115 -0.86 -0.15 -30.09
CA PHE A 115 0.23 -0.32 -29.12
C PHE A 115 1.38 -1.19 -29.65
N LYS A 116 1.21 -1.90 -30.74
CA LYS A 116 2.11 -2.98 -31.25
C LYS A 116 2.42 -4.01 -30.14
N LYS A 117 1.41 -4.33 -29.32
CA LYS A 117 1.46 -5.26 -28.21
C LYS A 117 0.19 -6.09 -28.19
N ARG A 118 0.29 -7.36 -27.79
CA ARG A 118 -0.88 -8.21 -27.58
C ARG A 118 -1.61 -7.87 -26.30
N ILE A 119 -2.92 -8.05 -26.31
CA ILE A 119 -3.78 -7.96 -25.14
C ILE A 119 -3.86 -9.35 -24.49
N GLU A 120 -3.44 -9.46 -23.24
CA GLU A 120 -3.61 -10.67 -22.43
C GLU A 120 -5.05 -10.71 -21.88
N ILE A 121 -5.89 -11.55 -22.50
CA ILE A 121 -7.28 -11.72 -22.04
C ILE A 121 -7.29 -12.80 -20.98
N LEU A 122 -7.51 -12.41 -19.74
CA LEU A 122 -7.43 -13.29 -18.57
C LEU A 122 -8.67 -14.18 -18.45
N SER A 123 -8.47 -15.45 -18.13
CA SER A 123 -9.53 -16.32 -17.62
C SER A 123 -9.96 -15.89 -16.20
N GLY A 124 -11.13 -16.31 -15.73
CA GLY A 124 -11.56 -16.02 -14.37
C GLY A 124 -10.62 -16.57 -13.30
N ASP A 125 -10.03 -17.73 -13.55
CA ASP A 125 -9.02 -18.33 -12.67
C ASP A 125 -7.74 -17.51 -12.60
N GLU A 126 -7.28 -16.99 -13.72
CA GLU A 126 -6.10 -16.10 -13.77
C GLU A 126 -6.38 -14.76 -13.06
N GLU A 127 -7.59 -14.22 -13.22
CA GLU A 127 -8.00 -13.00 -12.48
C GLU A 127 -7.94 -13.26 -10.95
N ALA A 128 -8.45 -14.40 -10.47
CA ALA A 128 -8.39 -14.79 -9.06
C ALA A 128 -6.95 -14.96 -8.57
N ILE A 129 -6.10 -15.68 -9.34
CA ILE A 129 -4.69 -15.87 -9.01
C ILE A 129 -3.97 -14.53 -8.93
N TYR A 130 -4.11 -13.67 -9.94
CA TYR A 130 -3.41 -12.39 -9.98
C TYR A 130 -3.90 -11.44 -8.88
N SER A 131 -5.18 -11.46 -8.54
CA SER A 131 -5.69 -10.68 -7.41
C SER A 131 -5.10 -11.15 -6.08
N ALA A 132 -4.97 -12.46 -5.87
CA ALA A 132 -4.32 -13.01 -4.68
C ALA A 132 -2.82 -12.70 -4.63
N GLU A 133 -2.09 -12.86 -5.74
CA GLU A 133 -0.67 -12.47 -5.82
C GLU A 133 -0.47 -10.96 -5.57
N GLY A 134 -1.40 -10.13 -6.05
CA GLY A 134 -1.39 -8.69 -5.76
C GLY A 134 -1.60 -8.38 -4.27
N VAL A 135 -2.48 -9.11 -3.60
CA VAL A 135 -2.64 -8.98 -2.13
C VAL A 135 -1.35 -9.39 -1.42
N LYS A 136 -0.70 -10.49 -1.80
CA LYS A 136 0.58 -10.93 -1.23
C LYS A 136 1.70 -9.86 -1.36
N ILE A 137 1.65 -9.02 -2.38
CA ILE A 137 2.58 -7.88 -2.51
C ILE A 137 2.33 -6.82 -1.43
N GLY A 138 1.06 -6.60 -1.08
CA GLY A 138 0.64 -5.55 -0.16
C GLY A 138 0.75 -5.86 1.32
N PHE A 139 0.99 -7.13 1.68
CA PHE A 139 0.98 -7.63 3.06
C PHE A 139 2.19 -8.52 3.32
N ASP A 140 2.69 -8.57 4.56
CA ASP A 140 3.84 -9.40 4.92
C ASP A 140 3.44 -10.88 4.95
N ASN A 141 2.30 -11.22 5.55
CA ASN A 141 1.79 -12.57 5.61
C ASN A 141 0.32 -12.58 5.17
N VAL A 142 0.02 -13.34 4.14
CA VAL A 142 -1.35 -13.51 3.67
C VAL A 142 -1.80 -14.93 3.94
N ASP A 143 -2.78 -15.08 4.82
CA ASP A 143 -3.51 -16.32 5.09
C ASP A 143 -5.00 -15.98 5.19
N GLY A 144 -5.83 -16.61 4.37
CA GLY A 144 -7.26 -16.35 4.34
C GLY A 144 -7.89 -16.38 2.95
N LEU A 145 -9.01 -15.69 2.83
CA LEU A 145 -9.77 -15.56 1.59
C LEU A 145 -9.49 -14.21 0.94
N VAL A 146 -9.07 -14.21 -0.31
CA VAL A 146 -9.01 -13.00 -1.16
C VAL A 146 -10.27 -12.95 -2.01
N ALA A 147 -10.93 -11.80 -2.01
CA ALA A 147 -12.10 -11.53 -2.82
C ALA A 147 -11.91 -10.26 -3.64
N ASP A 148 -11.97 -10.35 -4.97
CA ASP A 148 -11.88 -9.19 -5.87
C ASP A 148 -13.22 -8.95 -6.55
N LEU A 149 -13.84 -7.82 -6.24
CA LEU A 149 -15.15 -7.45 -6.80
C LEU A 149 -14.97 -6.52 -8.00
N GLY A 150 -15.11 -7.11 -9.17
CA GLY A 150 -15.14 -6.41 -10.44
C GLY A 150 -16.50 -5.86 -10.84
N GLY A 151 -16.58 -5.34 -12.06
CA GLY A 151 -17.85 -4.94 -12.67
C GLY A 151 -18.66 -6.13 -13.19
N GLY A 152 -18.01 -7.11 -13.78
CA GLY A 152 -18.62 -8.30 -14.40
C GLY A 152 -18.64 -9.55 -13.51
N SER A 153 -17.66 -9.71 -12.66
CA SER A 153 -17.42 -10.92 -11.88
C SER A 153 -16.95 -10.63 -10.45
N LEU A 154 -16.92 -11.67 -9.64
CA LEU A 154 -16.33 -11.76 -8.32
C LEU A 154 -15.31 -12.91 -8.36
N GLU A 155 -14.06 -12.60 -8.16
CA GLU A 155 -12.97 -13.56 -8.06
C GLU A 155 -12.73 -13.89 -6.59
N LEU A 156 -12.62 -15.19 -6.27
CA LEU A 156 -12.30 -15.69 -4.95
C LEU A 156 -11.07 -16.59 -5.01
N ALA A 157 -10.12 -16.37 -4.13
CA ALA A 157 -8.93 -17.20 -4.00
C ALA A 157 -8.61 -17.47 -2.53
N ARG A 158 -8.36 -18.73 -2.17
CA ARG A 158 -7.89 -19.13 -0.86
C ARG A 158 -6.37 -19.13 -0.85
N VAL A 159 -5.78 -18.45 0.12
CA VAL A 159 -4.34 -18.44 0.38
C VAL A 159 -4.09 -19.12 1.72
N GLU A 160 -3.24 -20.14 1.74
CA GLU A 160 -2.80 -20.86 2.94
C GLU A 160 -1.27 -20.96 2.92
N ASN A 161 -0.62 -20.51 3.98
CA ASN A 161 0.86 -20.50 4.08
C ASN A 161 1.52 -19.88 2.83
N GLY A 162 0.95 -18.78 2.34
CA GLY A 162 1.47 -18.07 1.16
C GLY A 162 1.17 -18.73 -0.20
N ASN A 163 0.49 -19.89 -0.23
CA ASN A 163 0.14 -20.62 -1.46
C ASN A 163 -1.34 -20.47 -1.79
N ILE A 164 -1.67 -20.31 -3.07
CA ILE A 164 -3.06 -20.30 -3.55
C ILE A 164 -3.52 -21.74 -3.70
N THR A 165 -4.47 -22.17 -2.84
CA THR A 165 -4.96 -23.57 -2.79
C THR A 165 -6.26 -23.79 -3.53
N ASN A 166 -7.16 -22.78 -3.54
CA ASN A 166 -8.43 -22.83 -4.25
C ASN A 166 -8.69 -21.48 -4.93
N LYS A 167 -9.43 -21.51 -6.01
CA LYS A 167 -9.82 -20.30 -6.74
C LYS A 167 -11.11 -20.54 -7.52
N THR A 168 -11.87 -19.47 -7.76
CA THR A 168 -13.05 -19.46 -8.62
C THR A 168 -13.38 -18.04 -9.07
N SER A 169 -14.11 -17.91 -10.18
CA SER A 169 -14.70 -16.66 -10.64
C SER A 169 -16.21 -16.86 -10.81
N LEU A 170 -16.98 -16.01 -10.13
CA LEU A 170 -18.44 -16.06 -10.12
C LEU A 170 -19.04 -14.86 -10.86
N PRO A 171 -20.18 -14.98 -11.55
CA PRO A 171 -20.83 -13.91 -12.29
C PRO A 171 -21.57 -12.92 -11.35
N LEU A 172 -20.86 -12.42 -10.33
CA LEU A 172 -21.38 -11.57 -9.25
C LEU A 172 -20.84 -10.14 -9.30
N GLY A 173 -20.38 -9.67 -10.46
CA GLY A 173 -19.94 -8.28 -10.61
C GLY A 173 -21.04 -7.25 -10.41
N VAL A 174 -20.72 -6.09 -9.82
CA VAL A 174 -21.71 -5.07 -9.42
C VAL A 174 -22.46 -4.45 -10.60
N LEU A 175 -21.86 -4.32 -11.78
CA LEU A 175 -22.53 -3.87 -13.00
C LEU A 175 -23.50 -4.91 -13.51
N ARG A 176 -23.09 -6.17 -13.49
CA ARG A 176 -23.91 -7.32 -13.88
C ARG A 176 -25.17 -7.38 -13.04
N LEU A 177 -25.03 -7.31 -11.71
CA LEU A 177 -26.15 -7.41 -10.78
C LEU A 177 -27.10 -6.22 -10.87
N LEU A 178 -26.58 -4.99 -11.05
CA LEU A 178 -27.39 -3.78 -11.23
C LEU A 178 -28.27 -3.85 -12.48
N ASN A 179 -27.75 -4.42 -13.56
CA ASN A 179 -28.42 -4.47 -14.86
C ASN A 179 -29.21 -5.77 -15.11
N ASN A 180 -29.16 -6.72 -14.18
CA ASN A 180 -29.84 -8.02 -14.33
C ASN A 180 -31.35 -7.89 -14.02
N PRO A 181 -32.25 -8.05 -15.01
CA PRO A 181 -33.69 -7.92 -14.80
C PRO A 181 -34.28 -9.13 -14.05
N ILE A 182 -33.60 -10.26 -14.07
CA ILE A 182 -34.07 -11.53 -13.51
C ILE A 182 -33.92 -11.52 -11.98
N VAL A 183 -32.86 -10.86 -11.48
CA VAL A 183 -32.55 -10.81 -10.05
C VAL A 183 -33.08 -9.52 -9.45
N LYS A 184 -34.34 -9.51 -9.03
CA LYS A 184 -34.88 -8.38 -8.24
C LYS A 184 -34.09 -8.26 -6.93
N LYS A 185 -33.87 -7.04 -6.43
CA LYS A 185 -33.10 -6.75 -5.20
C LYS A 185 -33.53 -7.65 -4.02
N ARG A 186 -34.83 -7.94 -3.88
CA ARG A 186 -35.39 -8.81 -2.82
C ARG A 186 -34.91 -10.27 -2.87
N ASN A 187 -34.48 -10.77 -4.04
CA ASN A 187 -34.03 -12.15 -4.25
C ASN A 187 -32.49 -12.23 -4.38
N LEU A 188 -31.81 -11.09 -4.32
CA LEU A 188 -30.38 -11.00 -4.61
C LEU A 188 -29.53 -11.78 -3.62
N SER A 189 -29.82 -11.68 -2.31
CA SER A 189 -29.16 -12.44 -1.25
C SER A 189 -29.25 -13.95 -1.51
N LYS A 190 -30.46 -14.46 -1.79
CA LYS A 190 -30.68 -15.89 -2.11
C LYS A 190 -29.91 -16.34 -3.35
N TYR A 191 -29.89 -15.51 -4.39
CA TYR A 191 -29.14 -15.80 -5.62
C TYR A 191 -27.64 -15.89 -5.36
N ILE A 192 -27.05 -14.90 -4.66
CA ILE A 192 -25.63 -14.89 -4.29
C ILE A 192 -25.29 -16.09 -3.42
N LYS A 193 -26.10 -16.35 -2.38
CA LYS A 193 -25.91 -17.47 -1.46
C LYS A 193 -25.86 -18.82 -2.17
N ASN A 194 -26.72 -19.03 -3.19
CA ASN A 194 -26.71 -20.26 -3.96
C ASN A 194 -25.40 -20.42 -4.74
N LEU A 195 -24.97 -19.39 -5.47
CA LEU A 195 -23.71 -19.45 -6.23
C LEU A 195 -22.48 -19.67 -5.32
N LEU A 196 -22.46 -19.04 -4.13
CA LEU A 196 -21.37 -19.24 -3.17
C LEU A 196 -21.37 -20.64 -2.56
N LYS A 197 -22.55 -21.25 -2.34
CA LYS A 197 -22.68 -22.62 -1.80
C LYS A 197 -22.21 -23.70 -2.76
N ASP A 198 -22.29 -23.44 -4.07
CA ASP A 198 -21.81 -24.39 -5.10
C ASP A 198 -20.26 -24.53 -4.98
N GLU A 199 -19.58 -23.55 -4.45
CA GLU A 199 -18.16 -23.57 -4.13
C GLU A 199 -17.90 -24.24 -2.77
N LYS A 200 -17.96 -25.55 -2.72
CA LYS A 200 -17.89 -26.37 -1.49
C LYS A 200 -16.68 -26.06 -0.59
N TRP A 201 -15.58 -25.59 -1.17
CA TRP A 201 -14.37 -25.26 -0.43
C TRP A 201 -14.51 -24.01 0.45
N LEU A 202 -15.44 -23.09 0.15
CA LEU A 202 -15.69 -21.89 0.94
C LEU A 202 -16.26 -22.21 2.34
N SER A 203 -17.05 -23.28 2.47
CA SER A 203 -17.68 -23.65 3.74
C SER A 203 -16.89 -24.66 4.57
N LYS A 204 -15.81 -25.26 4.02
CA LYS A 204 -15.09 -26.37 4.69
C LYS A 204 -14.23 -25.91 5.88
N LYS A 205 -13.76 -24.67 5.91
CA LYS A 205 -12.93 -24.12 7.00
C LYS A 205 -13.28 -22.66 7.26
N LYS A 206 -13.12 -22.21 8.50
CA LYS A 206 -13.17 -20.81 8.87
C LYS A 206 -11.93 -20.10 8.34
N PHE A 207 -12.09 -18.85 7.95
CA PHE A 207 -10.99 -17.99 7.52
C PHE A 207 -10.66 -16.98 8.64
N GLU A 208 -9.38 -16.79 8.93
CA GLU A 208 -8.97 -15.75 9.85
C GLU A 208 -9.21 -14.37 9.21
N ASN A 209 -8.79 -14.22 7.97
CA ASN A 209 -8.85 -12.95 7.26
C ASN A 209 -9.62 -13.06 5.94
N LEU A 210 -10.38 -11.99 5.63
CA LEU A 210 -11.00 -11.75 4.33
C LEU A 210 -10.38 -10.49 3.73
N TYR A 211 -9.60 -10.64 2.67
CA TYR A 211 -8.95 -9.53 1.97
C TYR A 211 -9.83 -9.06 0.82
N LEU A 212 -10.23 -7.79 0.86
CA LEU A 212 -11.11 -7.18 -0.12
C LEU A 212 -10.33 -6.38 -1.15
N VAL A 213 -10.47 -6.75 -2.40
CA VAL A 213 -9.96 -6.08 -3.58
C VAL A 213 -11.14 -5.53 -4.39
N GLY A 214 -10.90 -4.50 -5.18
CA GLY A 214 -11.92 -3.92 -6.03
C GLY A 214 -12.37 -2.52 -5.59
N GLY A 215 -12.80 -1.75 -6.58
CA GLY A 215 -13.07 -0.32 -6.38
C GLY A 215 -14.32 -0.04 -5.56
N THR A 216 -15.30 -0.93 -5.58
CA THR A 216 -16.57 -0.74 -4.88
C THR A 216 -16.43 -1.04 -3.40
N TRP A 217 -15.75 -2.11 -3.02
CA TRP A 217 -15.47 -2.37 -1.60
C TRP A 217 -14.53 -1.33 -1.00
N ARG A 218 -13.53 -0.85 -1.75
CA ARG A 218 -12.72 0.30 -1.29
C ARG A 218 -13.58 1.54 -1.01
N ALA A 219 -14.64 1.78 -1.81
CA ALA A 219 -15.56 2.88 -1.54
C ALA A 219 -16.42 2.62 -0.29
N LEU A 220 -16.92 1.39 -0.10
CA LEU A 220 -17.68 0.99 1.08
C LEU A 220 -16.85 1.17 2.36
N PHE A 221 -15.61 0.67 2.37
CA PHE A 221 -14.73 0.78 3.53
C PHE A 221 -14.22 2.21 3.76
N LYS A 222 -14.06 3.01 2.69
CA LYS A 222 -13.77 4.44 2.83
C LYS A 222 -14.91 5.16 3.56
N LEU A 223 -16.16 4.85 3.23
CA LEU A 223 -17.31 5.40 3.94
C LEU A 223 -17.29 4.99 5.42
N HIS A 224 -17.05 3.71 5.72
CA HIS A 224 -16.94 3.23 7.10
C HIS A 224 -15.81 3.94 7.86
N LEU A 225 -14.63 4.07 7.27
CA LEU A 225 -13.46 4.73 7.84
C LEU A 225 -13.76 6.18 8.26
N PHE A 226 -14.42 6.96 7.38
CA PHE A 226 -14.76 8.35 7.65
C PHE A 226 -15.93 8.48 8.65
N GLN A 227 -16.92 7.58 8.64
CA GLN A 227 -18.02 7.61 9.60
C GLN A 227 -17.62 7.22 11.03
N ASN A 228 -16.46 6.59 11.18
CA ASN A 228 -15.90 6.21 12.49
C ASN A 228 -14.69 7.06 12.89
N ASP A 229 -14.48 8.21 12.26
CA ASP A 229 -13.39 9.16 12.56
C ASP A 229 -12.02 8.47 12.71
N HIS A 230 -11.75 7.47 11.85
CA HIS A 230 -10.51 6.72 11.92
C HIS A 230 -9.30 7.61 11.61
N PRO A 231 -8.27 7.67 12.46
CA PRO A 231 -7.20 8.67 12.34
C PRO A 231 -6.33 8.51 11.07
N VAL A 232 -6.21 7.30 10.51
CA VAL A 232 -5.45 7.03 9.30
C VAL A 232 -6.38 6.95 8.10
N HIS A 233 -6.34 7.95 7.22
CA HIS A 233 -7.23 8.04 6.05
C HIS A 233 -6.75 7.24 4.83
N ILE A 234 -5.92 6.23 5.04
CA ILE A 234 -5.45 5.29 4.02
C ILE A 234 -6.33 4.05 4.04
N ILE A 235 -6.84 3.64 2.86
CA ILE A 235 -7.72 2.47 2.78
C ILE A 235 -6.96 1.14 2.76
N HIS A 236 -5.68 1.15 2.34
CA HIS A 236 -4.85 -0.04 2.35
C HIS A 236 -4.57 -0.50 3.77
N GLN A 237 -4.74 -1.80 4.02
CA GLN A 237 -4.64 -2.40 5.36
C GLN A 237 -5.65 -1.86 6.41
N TYR A 238 -6.67 -1.12 5.98
CA TYR A 238 -7.79 -0.82 6.88
C TYR A 238 -8.51 -2.12 7.21
N SER A 239 -8.46 -2.50 8.45
CA SER A 239 -8.99 -3.76 8.99
C SER A 239 -10.13 -3.50 9.97
N VAL A 240 -11.22 -4.24 9.84
CA VAL A 240 -12.39 -4.16 10.73
C VAL A 240 -12.79 -5.58 11.11
N ASN A 241 -13.18 -5.79 12.37
CA ASN A 241 -13.67 -7.09 12.80
C ASN A 241 -15.08 -7.39 12.28
N TYR A 242 -15.45 -8.68 12.26
CA TYR A 242 -16.73 -9.16 11.75
C TYR A 242 -17.93 -8.44 12.38
N ASP A 243 -18.00 -8.33 13.72
CA ASP A 243 -19.17 -7.80 14.42
C ASP A 243 -19.41 -6.31 14.12
N THR A 244 -18.33 -5.56 13.97
CA THR A 244 -18.39 -4.13 13.66
C THR A 244 -18.85 -3.92 12.22
N ILE A 245 -18.27 -4.64 11.25
CA ILE A 245 -18.56 -4.40 9.85
C ILE A 245 -19.90 -4.99 9.41
N SER A 246 -20.38 -6.08 10.04
CA SER A 246 -21.65 -6.69 9.68
C SER A 246 -22.82 -5.73 9.83
N LYS A 247 -22.90 -5.02 10.95
CA LYS A 247 -23.92 -3.99 11.21
C LYS A 247 -23.90 -2.87 10.15
N PHE A 248 -22.71 -2.46 9.74
CA PHE A 248 -22.55 -1.44 8.72
C PHE A 248 -22.96 -1.95 7.32
N VAL A 249 -22.56 -3.16 6.98
CA VAL A 249 -22.92 -3.84 5.72
C VAL A 249 -24.44 -3.99 5.61
N ASP A 250 -25.12 -4.42 6.67
CA ASP A 250 -26.57 -4.56 6.73
C ASP A 250 -27.27 -3.20 6.53
N LYS A 251 -26.79 -2.15 7.22
CA LYS A 251 -27.28 -0.79 7.06
C LYS A 251 -27.18 -0.31 5.61
N ILE A 252 -26.00 -0.46 4.98
CA ILE A 252 -25.78 0.02 3.60
C ILE A 252 -26.54 -0.83 2.58
N SER A 253 -26.69 -2.13 2.80
CA SER A 253 -27.49 -3.01 1.92
C SER A 253 -28.93 -2.56 1.77
N SER A 254 -29.50 -1.94 2.81
CA SER A 254 -30.87 -1.43 2.82
C SER A 254 -31.05 -0.06 2.15
N PHE A 255 -29.97 0.63 1.78
CA PHE A 255 -30.05 1.98 1.22
C PHE A 255 -30.83 2.00 -0.10
N ASN A 256 -31.74 2.96 -0.18
CA ASN A 256 -32.50 3.31 -1.39
C ASN A 256 -31.84 4.50 -2.12
N LYS A 257 -32.39 4.88 -3.29
CA LYS A 257 -31.86 5.98 -4.09
C LYS A 257 -31.78 7.31 -3.34
N SER A 258 -32.71 7.60 -2.43
CA SER A 258 -32.71 8.84 -1.64
C SER A 258 -31.54 8.86 -0.68
N LYS A 259 -31.37 7.81 0.12
CA LYS A 259 -30.22 7.67 1.05
C LYS A 259 -28.87 7.64 0.34
N LEU A 260 -28.78 7.07 -0.87
CA LEU A 260 -27.53 7.07 -1.65
C LEU A 260 -27.10 8.48 -2.11
N LYS A 261 -28.05 9.43 -2.27
CA LYS A 261 -27.74 10.82 -2.61
C LYS A 261 -27.06 11.59 -1.48
N THR A 262 -27.29 11.21 -0.22
CA THR A 262 -26.71 11.84 0.97
C THR A 262 -25.36 11.25 1.38
N VAL A 263 -24.89 10.24 0.65
CA VAL A 263 -23.57 9.62 0.95
C VAL A 263 -22.44 10.55 0.53
N GLU A 264 -21.63 10.93 1.49
CA GLU A 264 -20.43 11.76 1.32
C GLU A 264 -19.16 10.90 1.23
N TYR A 265 -18.02 11.52 1.01
CA TYR A 265 -16.67 10.91 0.96
C TYR A 265 -16.42 9.93 -0.20
N ILE A 266 -17.44 9.65 -1.04
CA ILE A 266 -17.35 8.72 -2.17
C ILE A 266 -17.85 9.40 -3.45
N SER A 267 -17.26 9.03 -4.60
CA SER A 267 -17.73 9.54 -5.89
C SER A 267 -19.18 9.10 -6.17
N LYS A 268 -20.01 10.01 -6.63
CA LYS A 268 -21.42 9.76 -6.97
C LYS A 268 -21.61 8.58 -7.93
N SER A 269 -20.65 8.36 -8.84
CA SER A 269 -20.66 7.23 -9.76
C SER A 269 -20.55 5.86 -9.10
N ARG A 270 -20.08 5.79 -7.85
CA ARG A 270 -19.94 4.53 -7.10
C ARG A 270 -21.04 4.28 -6.09
N THR A 271 -21.73 5.32 -5.63
CA THR A 271 -22.74 5.18 -4.57
C THR A 271 -23.85 4.20 -4.94
N GLN A 272 -24.24 4.15 -6.21
CA GLN A 272 -25.29 3.22 -6.72
C GLN A 272 -24.92 1.72 -6.55
N TYR A 273 -23.64 1.39 -6.46
CA TYR A 273 -23.15 0.01 -6.32
C TYR A 273 -23.02 -0.43 -4.86
N LEU A 274 -23.04 0.49 -3.88
CA LEU A 274 -22.85 0.18 -2.47
C LEU A 274 -23.82 -0.89 -1.93
N PRO A 275 -25.15 -0.82 -2.18
CA PRO A 275 -26.05 -1.83 -1.67
C PRO A 275 -25.76 -3.23 -2.22
N TYR A 276 -25.40 -3.33 -3.50
CA TYR A 276 -25.08 -4.60 -4.14
C TYR A 276 -23.80 -5.19 -3.57
N SER A 277 -22.74 -4.39 -3.45
CA SER A 277 -21.48 -4.83 -2.87
C SER A 277 -21.59 -5.20 -1.40
N SER A 278 -22.49 -4.55 -0.66
CA SER A 278 -22.76 -4.88 0.75
C SER A 278 -23.47 -6.23 0.86
N ILE A 279 -24.46 -6.51 0.02
CA ILE A 279 -25.15 -7.82 0.01
C ILE A 279 -24.16 -8.94 -0.33
N ILE A 280 -23.30 -8.74 -1.35
CA ILE A 280 -22.27 -9.73 -1.71
C ILE A 280 -21.32 -9.97 -0.52
N LEU A 281 -20.83 -8.90 0.10
CA LEU A 281 -19.92 -8.99 1.25
C LEU A 281 -20.59 -9.71 2.43
N GLY A 282 -21.84 -9.37 2.74
CA GLY A 282 -22.61 -10.02 3.80
C GLY A 282 -22.76 -11.53 3.58
N GLU A 283 -23.08 -11.97 2.35
CA GLU A 283 -23.20 -13.39 2.06
C GLU A 283 -21.86 -14.14 2.11
N ILE A 284 -20.76 -13.51 1.68
CA ILE A 284 -19.40 -14.08 1.84
C ILE A 284 -19.07 -14.20 3.33
N MET A 285 -19.29 -13.15 4.12
CA MET A 285 -19.01 -13.13 5.55
C MET A 285 -19.84 -14.19 6.30
N ASN A 286 -21.14 -14.32 5.99
CA ASN A 286 -22.02 -15.30 6.61
C ASN A 286 -21.61 -16.76 6.30
N LEU A 287 -21.06 -17.00 5.10
CA LEU A 287 -20.63 -18.35 4.70
C LEU A 287 -19.25 -18.71 5.28
N THR A 288 -18.32 -17.73 5.34
CA THR A 288 -16.90 -17.99 5.63
C THR A 288 -16.49 -17.61 7.05
N ASN A 289 -17.30 -16.82 7.74
CA ASN A 289 -17.12 -16.36 9.14
C ASN A 289 -15.69 -15.87 9.45
N PRO A 290 -15.15 -14.88 8.70
CA PRO A 290 -13.81 -14.36 8.94
C PRO A 290 -13.76 -13.53 10.21
N LYS A 291 -12.62 -13.52 10.93
CA LYS A 291 -12.45 -12.62 12.08
C LYS A 291 -12.22 -11.18 11.64
N ASN A 292 -11.37 -11.00 10.64
CA ASN A 292 -10.97 -9.69 10.15
C ASN A 292 -11.34 -9.52 8.68
N ILE A 293 -11.83 -8.34 8.35
CA ILE A 293 -12.12 -7.94 6.97
C ILE A 293 -11.21 -6.76 6.64
N ILE A 294 -10.33 -6.94 5.63
CA ILE A 294 -9.18 -6.08 5.38
C ILE A 294 -9.20 -5.58 3.95
N CYS A 295 -9.05 -4.27 3.74
CA CYS A 295 -8.98 -3.69 2.40
C CYS A 295 -7.57 -3.71 1.80
N SER A 296 -7.48 -4.09 0.53
CA SER A 296 -6.27 -3.99 -0.29
C SER A 296 -6.41 -3.01 -1.44
N ILE A 297 -5.36 -2.18 -1.65
CA ILE A 297 -5.24 -1.39 -2.89
C ILE A 297 -4.53 -2.17 -3.99
N SER A 298 -3.74 -3.16 -3.62
CA SER A 298 -3.05 -4.08 -4.54
C SER A 298 -3.97 -5.25 -4.88
N GLY A 299 -3.95 -5.68 -6.14
CA GLY A 299 -4.77 -6.76 -6.66
C GLY A 299 -4.31 -7.20 -8.04
N LEU A 300 -5.25 -7.44 -8.94
CA LEU A 300 -5.04 -8.00 -10.29
C LEU A 300 -3.82 -7.42 -11.02
N ARG A 301 -3.66 -6.11 -11.06
CA ARG A 301 -2.59 -5.44 -11.83
C ARG A 301 -1.22 -5.70 -11.23
N GLU A 302 -1.11 -5.51 -9.93
CA GLU A 302 0.14 -5.73 -9.20
C GLU A 302 0.55 -7.21 -9.24
N GLY A 303 -0.40 -8.13 -9.10
CA GLY A 303 -0.15 -9.56 -9.20
C GLY A 303 0.22 -10.02 -10.59
N SER A 304 -0.42 -9.47 -11.63
CA SER A 304 -0.05 -9.73 -13.02
C SER A 304 1.38 -9.30 -13.33
N LEU A 305 1.84 -8.18 -12.77
CA LEU A 305 3.23 -7.73 -12.90
C LEU A 305 4.20 -8.57 -12.06
N ALA A 306 3.79 -9.02 -10.89
CA ALA A 306 4.64 -9.83 -10.02
C ALA A 306 5.03 -11.16 -10.66
N LYS A 307 4.13 -11.81 -11.36
CA LYS A 307 4.39 -13.05 -12.08
C LYS A 307 5.57 -12.91 -13.07
N ASP A 308 5.68 -11.77 -13.73
CA ASP A 308 6.70 -11.52 -14.74
C ASP A 308 8.04 -11.10 -14.12
N HIS A 309 8.03 -10.40 -12.98
CA HIS A 309 9.20 -9.72 -12.43
C HIS A 309 9.81 -10.37 -11.19
N PHE A 310 9.08 -11.26 -10.46
CA PHE A 310 9.51 -11.70 -9.11
C PHE A 310 9.74 -13.20 -8.95
N LYS A 311 9.91 -13.97 -10.01
CA LYS A 311 10.10 -15.44 -9.91
C LYS A 311 11.22 -15.87 -8.92
N ASN A 312 12.17 -14.99 -8.57
CA ASN A 312 13.34 -15.34 -7.77
C ASN A 312 13.87 -14.22 -6.83
N ILE A 313 13.09 -13.18 -6.52
CA ILE A 313 13.59 -12.12 -5.61
C ILE A 313 13.03 -12.35 -4.20
N ALA A 314 13.93 -12.59 -3.23
CA ALA A 314 13.56 -12.71 -1.83
C ALA A 314 12.85 -11.43 -1.32
N ASP A 315 11.84 -11.59 -0.48
CA ASP A 315 11.05 -10.46 0.06
C ASP A 315 11.90 -9.39 0.74
N TYR A 316 12.99 -9.79 1.40
CA TYR A 316 13.96 -8.87 2.01
C TYR A 316 14.61 -7.93 0.99
N GLN A 317 15.05 -8.44 -0.16
CA GLN A 317 15.67 -7.62 -1.21
C GLN A 317 14.70 -6.59 -1.79
N VAL A 318 13.41 -6.91 -1.82
CA VAL A 318 12.38 -5.97 -2.28
C VAL A 318 12.18 -4.85 -1.26
N PHE A 319 12.19 -5.16 0.03
CA PHE A 319 12.07 -4.17 1.09
C PHE A 319 13.26 -3.19 1.07
N GLU A 320 14.48 -3.70 1.05
CA GLU A 320 15.71 -2.88 0.95
C GLU A 320 15.70 -1.95 -0.27
N LYS A 321 15.37 -2.49 -1.46
CA LYS A 321 15.25 -1.67 -2.67
C LYS A 321 14.19 -0.59 -2.56
N SER A 322 13.09 -0.87 -1.87
CA SER A 322 12.02 0.12 -1.63
C SER A 322 12.50 1.25 -0.73
N LEU A 323 13.28 0.95 0.33
CA LEU A 323 13.89 1.97 1.19
C LEU A 323 14.85 2.85 0.40
N GLU A 324 15.75 2.26 -0.39
CA GLU A 324 16.68 3.00 -1.25
C GLU A 324 15.96 3.89 -2.27
N PHE A 325 14.89 3.38 -2.85
CA PHE A 325 14.08 4.15 -3.79
C PHE A 325 13.44 5.37 -3.11
N ILE A 326 12.86 5.18 -1.93
CA ILE A 326 12.24 6.27 -1.15
C ILE A 326 13.30 7.29 -0.73
N ALA A 327 14.46 6.85 -0.22
CA ALA A 327 15.56 7.71 0.16
C ALA A 327 16.01 8.61 -1.01
N LYS A 328 16.24 8.01 -2.18
CA LYS A 328 16.62 8.73 -3.41
C LYS A 328 15.55 9.73 -3.86
N LYS A 329 14.26 9.36 -3.77
CA LYS A 329 13.15 10.28 -4.09
C LYS A 329 13.06 11.46 -3.12
N ARG A 330 13.52 11.31 -1.89
CA ARG A 330 13.62 12.36 -0.87
C ARG A 330 14.93 13.15 -0.93
N GLY A 331 15.79 12.91 -1.92
CA GLY A 331 17.06 13.61 -2.12
C GLY A 331 18.25 12.98 -1.40
N ASP A 332 18.07 11.89 -0.66
CA ASP A 332 19.17 11.15 -0.04
C ASP A 332 19.88 10.25 -1.06
N LEU A 333 20.63 10.87 -1.96
CA LEU A 333 21.36 10.17 -3.02
C LEU A 333 22.53 9.33 -2.46
N GLY A 334 23.06 9.69 -1.31
CA GLY A 334 24.15 8.99 -0.63
C GLY A 334 23.69 7.85 0.28
N LEU A 335 22.37 7.61 0.37
CA LEU A 335 21.77 6.61 1.26
C LEU A 335 22.23 6.78 2.73
N THR A 336 22.26 8.03 3.19
CA THR A 336 22.73 8.41 4.54
C THR A 336 21.88 7.75 5.64
N PHE A 337 20.64 7.39 5.34
CA PHE A 337 19.77 6.69 6.28
C PHE A 337 20.39 5.37 6.81
N LYS A 338 21.20 4.66 6.00
CA LYS A 338 21.89 3.44 6.43
C LYS A 338 22.88 3.72 7.56
N LYS A 339 23.63 4.83 7.46
CA LYS A 339 24.56 5.25 8.51
C LYS A 339 23.84 5.56 9.84
N TYR A 340 22.68 6.20 9.78
CA TYR A 340 21.82 6.41 10.96
C TYR A 340 21.33 5.10 11.54
N PHE A 341 20.87 4.20 10.69
CA PHE A 341 20.41 2.88 11.10
C PHE A 341 21.50 2.08 11.81
N ASP A 342 22.68 1.94 11.17
CA ASP A 342 23.82 1.17 11.71
C ASP A 342 24.32 1.75 13.03
N PHE A 343 24.33 3.09 13.16
CA PHE A 343 24.74 3.77 14.38
C PHE A 343 23.74 3.58 15.53
N ILE A 344 22.45 3.61 15.24
CA ILE A 344 21.37 3.58 16.25
C ILE A 344 21.04 2.15 16.68
N LYS A 345 20.97 1.20 15.74
CA LYS A 345 20.50 -0.17 15.97
C LYS A 345 21.08 -0.84 17.23
N PRO A 346 22.40 -0.75 17.53
CA PRO A 346 23.00 -1.48 18.67
C PRO A 346 22.50 -1.06 20.05
N VAL A 347 21.81 0.08 20.21
CA VAL A 347 21.22 0.45 21.51
C VAL A 347 19.95 -0.32 21.83
N PHE A 348 19.35 -0.96 20.82
CA PHE A 348 18.14 -1.73 20.96
C PHE A 348 18.38 -3.24 21.11
N ASP A 349 19.64 -3.67 21.10
CA ASP A 349 19.98 -5.08 21.28
C ASP A 349 19.39 -5.62 22.60
N GLY A 350 18.67 -6.74 22.50
CA GLY A 350 17.95 -7.34 23.62
C GLY A 350 16.65 -6.64 24.03
N ASN A 351 16.12 -5.72 23.22
CA ASN A 351 14.81 -5.12 23.45
C ASN A 351 13.73 -5.91 22.69
N GLU A 352 12.87 -6.62 23.41
CA GLU A 352 11.78 -7.45 22.83
C GLU A 352 10.73 -6.66 22.07
N TYR A 353 10.59 -5.36 22.34
CA TYR A 353 9.62 -4.47 21.69
C TYR A 353 10.21 -3.71 20.50
N PHE A 354 11.46 -3.99 20.15
CA PHE A 354 12.14 -3.33 19.04
C PHE A 354 11.82 -4.00 17.71
N ASP A 355 11.41 -3.20 16.75
CA ASP A 355 11.18 -3.62 15.36
C ASP A 355 12.20 -2.94 14.43
N GLU A 356 13.08 -3.74 13.87
CA GLU A 356 14.14 -3.30 12.95
C GLU A 356 13.57 -2.66 11.67
N LYS A 357 12.45 -3.19 11.16
CA LYS A 357 11.74 -2.65 10.00
C LYS A 357 11.26 -1.22 10.28
N LEU A 358 10.69 -0.98 11.46
CA LEU A 358 10.19 0.35 11.84
C LEU A 358 11.34 1.34 12.04
N LEU A 359 12.48 0.93 12.64
CA LEU A 359 13.67 1.78 12.74
C LEU A 359 14.19 2.19 11.36
N ASN A 360 14.34 1.23 10.45
CA ASN A 360 14.82 1.48 9.09
C ASN A 360 13.94 2.51 8.37
N LEU A 361 12.63 2.32 8.42
CA LEU A 361 11.66 3.27 7.85
C LEU A 361 11.73 4.63 8.52
N ALA A 362 11.88 4.71 9.83
CA ALA A 362 12.02 5.96 10.55
C ALA A 362 13.30 6.71 10.15
N CYS A 363 14.42 6.01 9.93
CA CYS A 363 15.65 6.60 9.43
C CYS A 363 15.46 7.23 8.04
N VAL A 364 14.79 6.52 7.12
CA VAL A 364 14.51 7.03 5.76
C VAL A 364 13.53 8.20 5.79
N LEU A 365 12.45 8.10 6.56
CA LEU A 365 11.32 9.02 6.50
C LEU A 365 11.49 10.25 7.38
N SER A 366 12.37 10.20 8.37
CA SER A 366 12.54 11.30 9.33
C SER A 366 13.30 12.50 8.77
N HIS A 367 13.98 12.38 7.61
CA HIS A 367 14.75 13.47 7.05
C HIS A 367 13.88 14.52 6.35
N MET A 368 14.08 15.81 6.69
CA MET A 368 13.37 16.94 6.07
C MET A 368 14.26 18.18 6.07
N ASP A 369 14.56 18.69 4.88
CA ASP A 369 15.51 19.79 4.65
C ASP A 369 14.91 21.21 4.63
N TRP A 370 13.65 21.35 5.04
CA TRP A 370 12.98 22.65 4.98
C TRP A 370 13.44 23.58 6.11
N GLY A 371 13.62 24.89 5.80
CA GLY A 371 14.01 25.95 6.74
C GLY A 371 12.97 26.30 7.82
N LEU A 372 12.12 25.36 8.22
CA LEU A 372 11.04 25.56 9.18
C LEU A 372 11.51 25.39 10.63
N GLY A 373 10.74 25.95 11.58
CA GLY A 373 10.92 25.69 13.01
C GLY A 373 10.71 24.23 13.40
N ALA A 374 11.27 23.80 14.53
CA ALA A 374 11.24 22.39 14.95
C ALA A 374 9.83 21.81 15.08
N PHE A 375 8.88 22.59 15.61
CA PHE A 375 7.50 22.14 15.78
C PHE A 375 6.79 21.94 14.43
N GLN A 376 6.93 22.91 13.51
CA GLN A 376 6.36 22.79 12.18
C GLN A 376 6.96 21.62 11.39
N LYS A 377 8.28 21.36 11.55
CA LYS A 377 8.92 20.17 10.97
C LYS A 377 8.33 18.88 11.53
N ALA A 378 8.09 18.83 12.85
CA ALA A 378 7.51 17.65 13.48
C ALA A 378 6.12 17.33 12.93
N GLU A 379 5.25 18.33 12.84
CA GLU A 379 3.88 18.14 12.29
C GLU A 379 3.91 17.73 10.83
N LEU A 380 4.74 18.38 10.00
CA LEU A 380 4.83 18.05 8.58
C LEU A 380 5.40 16.65 8.36
N VAL A 381 6.50 16.28 9.03
CA VAL A 381 7.09 14.95 8.87
C VAL A 381 6.15 13.85 9.37
N PHE A 382 5.39 14.14 10.43
CA PHE A 382 4.36 13.22 10.92
C PHE A 382 3.31 12.95 9.84
N GLN A 383 2.71 14.01 9.29
CA GLN A 383 1.67 13.88 8.26
C GLN A 383 2.20 13.25 6.97
N GLU A 384 3.40 13.63 6.54
CA GLU A 384 4.03 13.07 5.36
C GLU A 384 4.35 11.58 5.53
N THR A 385 4.89 11.19 6.68
CA THR A 385 5.20 9.80 7.01
C THR A 385 3.92 8.95 7.08
N LEU A 386 2.91 9.45 7.77
CA LEU A 386 1.62 8.78 7.90
C LEU A 386 0.99 8.48 6.53
N ASN A 387 1.09 9.43 5.59
CA ASN A 387 0.48 9.34 4.26
C ASN A 387 1.42 8.79 3.17
N THR A 388 2.67 8.46 3.49
CA THR A 388 3.60 7.89 2.49
C THR A 388 3.02 6.59 1.91
N PRO A 389 2.98 6.44 0.57
CA PRO A 389 2.36 5.28 -0.07
C PRO A 389 3.26 4.05 0.02
N LEU A 390 3.41 3.51 1.21
CA LEU A 390 4.13 2.27 1.48
C LEU A 390 3.16 1.10 1.54
N LEU A 391 3.52 0.00 0.91
CA LEU A 391 2.88 -1.29 1.08
C LEU A 391 3.46 -2.00 2.32
N ARG A 392 2.78 -3.05 2.79
CA ARG A 392 3.21 -3.87 3.93
C ARG A 392 3.37 -3.09 5.24
N LEU A 393 2.58 -2.03 5.43
CA LEU A 393 2.49 -1.30 6.69
C LEU A 393 1.05 -1.24 7.17
N SER A 394 0.81 -1.80 8.34
CA SER A 394 -0.46 -1.64 9.05
C SER A 394 -0.67 -0.18 9.49
N HIS A 395 -1.89 0.17 9.83
CA HIS A 395 -2.18 1.52 10.35
C HIS A 395 -1.43 1.81 11.65
N LYS A 396 -1.25 0.79 12.51
CA LYS A 396 -0.47 0.92 13.74
C LYS A 396 1.00 1.21 13.47
N GLU A 397 1.65 0.42 12.60
CA GLU A 397 3.04 0.65 12.21
C GLU A 397 3.25 2.03 11.58
N ARG A 398 2.29 2.51 10.75
CA ARG A 398 2.34 3.86 10.19
C ARG A 398 2.35 4.94 11.26
N ILE A 399 1.48 4.81 12.27
CA ILE A 399 1.42 5.74 13.38
C ILE A 399 2.72 5.69 14.19
N GLN A 400 3.24 4.50 14.49
CA GLN A 400 4.50 4.33 15.23
C GLN A 400 5.69 5.00 14.52
N ILE A 401 5.83 4.80 13.20
CA ILE A 401 6.89 5.44 12.43
C ILE A 401 6.69 6.95 12.40
N ALA A 402 5.46 7.42 12.17
CA ALA A 402 5.15 8.85 12.16
C ALA A 402 5.44 9.51 13.51
N LEU A 403 5.15 8.85 14.62
CA LEU A 403 5.49 9.30 15.98
C LEU A 403 7.00 9.35 16.20
N SER A 404 7.74 8.31 15.76
CA SER A 404 9.20 8.30 15.84
C SER A 404 9.82 9.47 15.06
N CYS A 405 9.31 9.76 13.87
CA CYS A 405 9.72 10.92 13.07
C CYS A 405 9.34 12.25 13.73
N TYR A 406 8.16 12.34 14.34
CA TYR A 406 7.71 13.52 15.10
C TYR A 406 8.67 13.82 16.26
N TRP A 407 8.95 12.83 17.12
CA TRP A 407 9.81 13.00 18.29
C TRP A 407 11.30 13.18 17.97
N ARG A 408 11.72 12.94 16.75
CA ARG A 408 13.03 13.42 16.28
C ARG A 408 13.14 14.93 16.35
N TYR A 409 12.10 15.68 16.01
CA TYR A 409 12.12 17.15 15.96
C TYR A 409 11.67 17.79 17.26
N CYS A 410 10.68 17.24 17.93
CA CYS A 410 10.12 17.73 19.18
C CYS A 410 10.64 16.98 20.41
N SER A 411 10.52 17.60 21.59
CA SER A 411 10.68 16.86 22.85
C SER A 411 9.57 15.86 22.99
N ILE A 412 9.89 14.69 23.55
CA ILE A 412 8.90 13.64 23.89
C ILE A 412 7.79 14.10 24.84
N LYS A 413 7.96 15.27 25.49
CA LYS A 413 6.92 15.91 26.32
C LYS A 413 5.76 16.47 25.48
N TYR A 414 6.00 16.75 24.19
CA TYR A 414 4.97 17.21 23.28
C TYR A 414 4.39 15.99 22.55
N ASN A 415 3.09 15.87 22.59
CA ASN A 415 2.38 14.80 21.88
C ASN A 415 1.66 15.38 20.67
N PRO A 416 1.59 14.63 19.56
CA PRO A 416 0.65 14.92 18.49
C PRO A 416 -0.79 14.76 18.98
N LYS A 417 -1.77 14.91 18.11
CA LYS A 417 -3.17 14.74 18.45
C LYS A 417 -3.43 13.40 19.15
N ILE A 418 -4.25 13.44 20.20
CA ILE A 418 -4.51 12.29 21.09
C ILE A 418 -5.09 11.09 20.37
N GLU A 419 -5.84 11.29 19.28
CA GLU A 419 -6.46 10.25 18.48
C GLU A 419 -5.46 9.21 17.93
N TYR A 420 -4.23 9.64 17.63
CA TYR A 420 -3.17 8.73 17.19
C TYR A 420 -2.61 7.90 18.35
N LEU A 421 -2.50 8.49 19.53
CA LEU A 421 -1.97 7.80 20.71
C LEU A 421 -2.95 6.75 21.23
N THR A 422 -4.25 7.03 21.20
CA THR A 422 -5.28 6.07 21.63
C THR A 422 -5.39 4.84 20.73
N PHE A 423 -4.83 4.91 19.53
CA PHE A 423 -4.80 3.80 18.58
C PHE A 423 -3.70 2.77 18.85
N LEU A 424 -2.72 3.14 19.67
CA LEU A 424 -1.57 2.33 20.05
C LEU A 424 -1.66 1.88 21.51
N ASN A 425 -1.02 0.76 21.83
CA ASN A 425 -0.78 0.38 23.22
C ASN A 425 0.45 1.12 23.79
N ASN A 426 0.64 1.02 25.12
CA ASN A 426 1.73 1.70 25.79
C ASN A 426 3.13 1.29 25.28
N ASN A 427 3.34 0.01 24.98
CA ASN A 427 4.63 -0.48 24.47
C ASN A 427 4.94 0.07 23.07
N GLU A 428 3.92 0.16 22.19
CA GLU A 428 4.04 0.73 20.86
C GLU A 428 4.38 2.23 20.92
N ILE A 429 3.73 2.99 21.81
CA ILE A 429 4.04 4.41 22.05
C ILE A 429 5.45 4.56 22.60
N PHE A 430 5.81 3.72 23.56
CA PHE A 430 7.10 3.76 24.21
C PHE A 430 8.25 3.45 23.24
N SER A 431 8.15 2.40 22.46
CA SER A 431 9.10 2.07 21.40
C SER A 431 9.28 3.24 20.40
N SER A 432 8.18 3.89 20.00
CA SER A 432 8.23 5.05 19.11
C SER A 432 8.97 6.23 19.73
N LYS A 433 8.83 6.48 21.05
CA LYS A 433 9.60 7.51 21.79
C LYS A 433 11.07 7.20 21.85
N GLN A 434 11.43 5.94 22.08
CA GLN A 434 12.82 5.49 22.09
C GLN A 434 13.49 5.71 20.73
N VAL A 435 12.85 5.26 19.64
CA VAL A 435 13.35 5.45 18.27
C VAL A 435 13.47 6.94 17.94
N GLY A 436 12.45 7.75 18.24
CA GLY A 436 12.49 9.20 18.01
C GLY A 436 13.60 9.90 18.78
N SER A 437 13.84 9.51 20.05
CA SER A 437 14.93 10.04 20.86
C SER A 437 16.32 9.64 20.32
N ALA A 438 16.47 8.41 19.84
CA ALA A 438 17.71 7.93 19.23
C ALA A 438 18.02 8.69 17.92
N LEU A 439 17.03 8.86 17.05
CA LEU A 439 17.16 9.68 15.84
C LEU A 439 17.53 11.13 16.18
N ARG A 440 16.86 11.74 17.18
CA ARG A 440 17.13 13.09 17.62
C ARG A 440 18.55 13.25 18.14
N PHE A 441 19.05 12.27 18.87
CA PHE A 441 20.43 12.24 19.36
C PHE A 441 21.41 12.11 18.19
N ALA A 442 21.27 11.10 17.33
CA ALA A 442 22.14 10.86 16.19
C ALA A 442 22.24 12.09 15.27
N HIS A 443 21.11 12.72 14.95
CA HIS A 443 21.11 13.97 14.17
C HIS A 443 21.78 15.15 14.87
N SER A 444 21.92 15.13 16.17
CA SER A 444 22.66 16.19 16.87
C SER A 444 24.18 16.06 16.79
N LEU A 445 24.66 14.85 16.48
CA LEU A 445 26.08 14.61 16.23
C LEU A 445 26.51 15.01 14.82
N THR A 446 25.61 14.84 13.86
CA THR A 446 25.95 14.94 12.44
C THR A 446 25.91 16.37 11.90
N SER A 447 25.06 17.26 12.47
CA SER A 447 24.85 18.63 11.97
C SER A 447 24.75 18.73 10.44
N ILE A 448 25.87 18.69 9.73
CA ILE A 448 25.97 18.76 8.27
C ILE A 448 26.57 17.49 7.65
N SER A 449 27.33 16.69 8.41
CA SER A 449 28.07 15.52 7.90
C SER A 449 27.74 14.24 8.68
N THR A 450 27.48 13.16 7.98
CA THR A 450 27.24 11.84 8.57
C THR A 450 28.51 11.05 8.86
N ILE A 451 29.72 11.62 8.62
CA ILE A 451 30.99 10.93 8.83
C ILE A 451 31.17 10.48 10.29
N PHE A 452 30.67 11.29 11.24
CA PHE A 452 30.77 10.96 12.67
C PHE A 452 29.97 9.72 13.08
N LEU A 453 28.95 9.33 12.32
CA LEU A 453 28.20 8.10 12.58
C LEU A 453 29.02 6.84 12.24
N GLU A 454 30.01 6.96 11.37
CA GLU A 454 30.92 5.86 11.03
C GLU A 454 32.09 5.78 12.01
N GLU A 455 32.55 6.92 12.52
CA GLU A 455 33.68 7.01 13.44
C GLU A 455 33.29 6.80 14.90
N PHE A 456 32.05 7.13 15.28
CA PHE A 456 31.55 6.97 16.63
C PHE A 456 30.82 5.64 16.78
N LYS A 457 30.81 5.06 17.99
CA LYS A 457 30.03 3.87 18.28
C LYS A 457 29.03 4.14 19.41
N LEU A 458 27.78 3.79 19.16
CA LEU A 458 26.70 3.87 20.13
C LEU A 458 26.18 2.47 20.39
N TYR A 459 26.23 2.00 21.64
CA TYR A 459 25.84 0.64 21.97
C TYR A 459 25.37 0.50 23.41
N ARG A 460 24.61 -0.56 23.69
CA ARG A 460 24.17 -0.96 25.02
C ARG A 460 25.09 -2.03 25.58
N ARG A 461 25.42 -1.91 26.87
CA ARG A 461 26.10 -2.96 27.64
C ARG A 461 25.60 -2.96 29.10
N GLY A 462 24.92 -4.02 29.49
CA GLY A 462 24.26 -4.09 30.80
C GLY A 462 23.23 -3.00 30.97
N ASN A 463 23.31 -2.27 32.09
CA ASN A 463 22.41 -1.17 32.41
C ASN A 463 22.90 0.21 31.92
N SER A 464 23.78 0.24 30.94
CA SER A 464 24.36 1.50 30.45
C SER A 464 24.31 1.57 28.92
N VAL A 465 24.11 2.79 28.41
CA VAL A 465 24.32 3.14 27.01
C VAL A 465 25.65 3.88 26.86
N PHE A 466 26.47 3.40 25.97
CA PHE A 466 27.81 3.94 25.73
C PHE A 466 27.88 4.70 24.42
N LEU A 467 28.48 5.88 24.48
CA LEU A 467 28.92 6.63 23.30
C LEU A 467 30.46 6.62 23.29
N LYS A 468 31.05 5.86 22.37
CA LYS A 468 32.50 5.83 22.17
C LYS A 468 32.89 6.79 21.08
N ILE A 469 33.86 7.68 21.37
CA ILE A 469 34.27 8.79 20.51
C ILE A 469 35.79 8.81 20.42
N PRO A 470 36.38 9.00 19.23
CA PRO A 470 37.80 9.29 19.09
C PRO A 470 38.20 10.54 19.88
N SER A 471 39.29 10.53 20.61
CA SER A 471 39.75 11.66 21.45
C SER A 471 39.88 12.97 20.66
N GLN A 472 40.24 12.90 19.39
CA GLN A 472 40.37 14.03 18.49
C GLN A 472 39.02 14.77 18.23
N HIS A 473 37.89 14.14 18.51
CA HIS A 473 36.55 14.66 18.28
C HIS A 473 35.80 15.01 19.57
N GLN A 474 36.49 15.13 20.72
CA GLN A 474 35.85 15.42 22.01
C GLN A 474 35.03 16.73 22.02
N GLU A 475 35.45 17.76 21.28
CA GLU A 475 34.76 19.05 21.21
C GLU A 475 33.39 19.01 20.52
N ILE A 476 33.07 17.91 19.81
CA ILE A 476 31.75 17.72 19.21
C ILE A 476 30.67 17.54 20.29
N ILE A 477 31.07 17.10 21.48
CA ILE A 477 30.16 16.83 22.61
C ILE A 477 29.81 18.14 23.33
N SER A 478 29.01 18.95 22.66
CA SER A 478 28.46 20.17 23.23
C SER A 478 27.46 19.87 24.37
N LYS A 479 27.13 20.91 25.17
CA LYS A 479 26.06 20.80 26.19
C LYS A 479 24.72 20.33 25.60
N GLN A 480 24.42 20.71 24.36
CA GLN A 480 23.19 20.27 23.68
C GLN A 480 23.23 18.82 23.28
N VAL A 481 24.35 18.32 22.75
CA VAL A 481 24.54 16.91 22.43
C VAL A 481 24.43 16.05 23.70
N THR A 482 25.13 16.45 24.79
CA THR A 482 25.04 15.79 26.11
C THR A 482 23.60 15.73 26.63
N LYS A 483 22.83 16.82 26.50
CA LYS A 483 21.42 16.87 26.91
C LYS A 483 20.57 15.85 26.15
N LYS A 484 20.79 15.72 24.83
CA LYS A 484 20.05 14.77 23.99
C LYS A 484 20.47 13.31 24.26
N PHE A 485 21.77 13.08 24.54
CA PHE A 485 22.26 11.75 24.93
C PHE A 485 21.66 11.29 26.27
N LYS A 486 21.63 12.17 27.27
CA LYS A 486 20.96 11.89 28.55
C LYS A 486 19.44 11.68 28.40
N ALA A 487 18.82 12.38 27.46
CA ALA A 487 17.41 12.14 27.16
C ALA A 487 17.16 10.77 26.52
N LEU A 488 18.00 10.36 25.57
CA LEU A 488 17.96 9.01 25.00
C LEU A 488 18.14 7.93 26.08
N ALA A 489 19.18 8.06 26.91
CA ALA A 489 19.48 7.11 27.98
C ALA A 489 18.27 6.94 28.94
N ARG A 490 17.62 8.03 29.31
CA ARG A 490 16.42 8.01 30.15
C ARG A 490 15.26 7.25 29.50
N GLU A 491 15.01 7.45 28.20
CA GLU A 491 13.95 6.72 27.47
C GLU A 491 14.27 5.23 27.29
N LEU A 492 15.57 4.88 27.32
CA LEU A 492 16.01 3.49 27.30
C LEU A 492 16.09 2.85 28.70
N PHE A 493 15.87 3.62 29.79
CA PHE A 493 16.11 3.23 31.18
C PHE A 493 17.56 2.77 31.42
N LEU A 494 18.53 3.47 30.81
CA LEU A 494 19.96 3.17 30.87
C LEU A 494 20.74 4.37 31.42
N GLU A 495 21.92 4.09 32.00
CA GLU A 495 22.86 5.15 32.40
C GLU A 495 23.71 5.61 31.20
N PRO A 496 23.81 6.92 30.93
CA PRO A 496 24.62 7.43 29.84
C PRO A 496 26.12 7.46 30.21
N ARG A 497 26.97 6.85 29.37
CA ARG A 497 28.42 6.85 29.54
C ARG A 497 29.11 7.27 28.25
N VAL A 498 29.99 8.26 28.32
CA VAL A 498 30.83 8.69 27.20
C VAL A 498 32.25 8.14 27.42
N ILE A 499 32.82 7.54 26.40
CA ILE A 499 34.19 7.01 26.40
C ILE A 499 34.99 7.67 25.30
N TYR A 500 36.11 8.24 25.65
CA TYR A 500 37.10 8.77 24.70
C TYR A 500 38.18 7.73 24.48
N SER A 501 38.55 7.46 23.24
CA SER A 501 39.55 6.47 22.91
C SER A 501 40.52 6.98 21.85
N ASN A 502 41.82 6.67 22.07
CA ASN A 502 42.88 7.03 21.13
C ASN A 502 42.94 6.10 19.91
N ASN A 503 42.26 4.92 19.94
CA ASN A 503 42.17 3.97 18.85
C ASN A 503 40.74 3.49 18.66
N LEU A 504 40.30 3.40 17.39
CA LEU A 504 39.01 2.85 16.95
C LEU A 504 38.97 1.33 16.84
N ALA A 505 40.03 0.62 17.29
CA ALA A 505 40.05 -0.83 17.22
C ALA A 505 39.10 -1.50 18.23
#